data_66bbfed0e87c405064a9aa820f2d01c1
#
_entry.id   66bbfed0e87c405064a9aa820f2d01c1
#
_cell.length_a   1.000
_cell.length_b   1.000
_cell.length_c   1.000
_cell.angle_alpha   90.00
_cell.angle_beta   90.00
_cell.angle_gamma   90.00
#
_symmetry.space_group_name_H-M   'P 1'
#
loop_
_entity.id
_entity.type
_entity.pdbx_description
1 polymer ?
#
loop_
_entity_poly.entity_id
_entity_poly.type
_entity_poly.pdbx_seq_one_letter_code
_entity_poly.pdbx_strand_id
1 'polypeptide(L)'
;MNKIEYEIDYNNKIEIVYKTSKPIEIISFANSIRDISNSFQYHVSKELKQVNINSQLFIKEVRAGSVELDLVAYALPLLHIVYEHGILVNWATTLKTTIDFIKTCSKIPEFFDKREEKYIKNIVSPIAQDKSLQLFFNAYNGANVTYNFNINHDDASSIISKTPSIQEDNTENGYMYKQMLKWYQTKFDLKATTGDKAIVESISKKPKKIIFANETIKKSLTSRDDRFEKPWHELAYIVDLEIQFSDQEPILYKILDYYPEDTFDPAE
;
A
#
# COMPACT_ATOMS: atom_id res chain seq x y z
N MET A 1 -14.17 -2.31 26.37
CA MET A 1 -13.66 -2.30 25.00
C MET A 1 -14.70 -1.58 24.14
N ASN A 2 -14.48 -0.31 23.84
CA ASN A 2 -15.38 0.41 22.94
C ASN A 2 -15.17 -0.17 21.55
N LYS A 3 -16.19 -0.80 20.99
CA LYS A 3 -16.26 -1.09 19.57
C LYS A 3 -16.14 0.25 18.83
N ILE A 4 -15.05 0.45 18.14
CA ILE A 4 -14.95 1.55 17.17
C ILE A 4 -15.90 1.14 16.04
N GLU A 5 -17.09 1.73 16.01
CA GLU A 5 -18.02 1.59 14.88
C GLU A 5 -17.46 2.44 13.75
N TYR A 6 -17.23 1.80 12.63
CA TYR A 6 -16.68 2.40 11.43
C TYR A 6 -17.84 2.87 10.54
N GLU A 7 -17.91 4.15 10.31
CA GLU A 7 -18.90 4.72 9.40
C GLU A 7 -18.28 4.86 8.01
N ILE A 8 -18.80 4.09 7.05
CA ILE A 8 -18.39 4.19 5.65
C ILE A 8 -19.33 5.21 4.98
N ASP A 9 -18.76 6.29 4.46
CA ASP A 9 -19.53 7.22 3.65
C ASP A 9 -19.72 6.66 2.24
N TYR A 10 -20.91 6.13 2.00
CA TYR A 10 -21.26 5.59 0.70
C TYR A 10 -21.60 6.67 -0.34
N ASN A 11 -21.63 7.95 0.03
CA ASN A 11 -21.92 9.04 -0.89
C ASN A 11 -20.69 9.49 -1.68
N ASN A 12 -19.50 9.36 -1.09
CA ASN A 12 -18.25 9.65 -1.76
C ASN A 12 -17.60 8.34 -2.25
N LYS A 13 -17.60 8.12 -3.57
CA LYS A 13 -17.04 6.92 -4.18
C LYS A 13 -16.26 7.22 -5.44
N ILE A 14 -15.37 6.31 -5.79
CA ILE A 14 -14.78 6.20 -7.13
C ILE A 14 -15.36 4.96 -7.80
N GLU A 15 -15.95 5.13 -8.96
CA GLU A 15 -16.30 4.04 -9.84
C GLU A 15 -15.20 3.84 -10.85
N ILE A 16 -14.71 2.61 -10.96
CA ILE A 16 -13.68 2.19 -11.91
C ILE A 16 -14.32 1.18 -12.85
N VAL A 17 -14.28 1.48 -14.13
CA VAL A 17 -14.87 0.62 -15.15
C VAL A 17 -13.82 0.17 -16.14
N TYR A 18 -13.54 -1.14 -16.16
CA TYR A 18 -12.77 -1.79 -17.20
C TYR A 18 -13.74 -2.25 -18.28
N LYS A 19 -13.90 -1.43 -19.33
CA LYS A 19 -14.76 -1.77 -20.46
C LYS A 19 -13.98 -2.63 -21.45
N THR A 20 -14.41 -3.88 -21.63
CA THR A 20 -13.75 -4.84 -22.50
C THR A 20 -14.76 -5.74 -23.22
N SER A 21 -14.39 -6.22 -24.39
CA SER A 21 -15.13 -7.27 -25.12
C SER A 21 -14.50 -8.66 -24.96
N LYS A 22 -13.39 -8.79 -24.21
CA LYS A 22 -12.63 -10.02 -24.01
C LYS A 22 -12.34 -10.24 -22.52
N PRO A 23 -12.01 -11.46 -22.09
CA PRO A 23 -11.51 -11.70 -20.74
C PRO A 23 -10.23 -10.91 -20.47
N ILE A 24 -10.11 -10.37 -19.25
CA ILE A 24 -8.91 -9.67 -18.79
C ILE A 24 -7.99 -10.70 -18.11
N GLU A 25 -6.69 -10.60 -18.37
CA GLU A 25 -5.70 -11.43 -17.68
C GLU A 25 -5.69 -11.08 -16.18
N ILE A 26 -5.86 -12.12 -15.33
CA ILE A 26 -6.17 -11.94 -13.90
C ILE A 26 -5.03 -11.28 -13.11
N ILE A 27 -3.76 -11.62 -13.42
CA ILE A 27 -2.61 -11.08 -12.68
C ILE A 27 -2.41 -9.60 -13.02
N SER A 28 -2.49 -9.25 -14.30
CA SER A 28 -2.38 -7.87 -14.76
C SER A 28 -3.51 -7.01 -14.19
N PHE A 29 -4.75 -7.54 -14.18
CA PHE A 29 -5.89 -6.88 -13.56
C PHE A 29 -5.72 -6.70 -12.05
N ALA A 30 -5.33 -7.75 -11.33
CA ALA A 30 -5.12 -7.70 -9.88
C ALA A 30 -4.03 -6.69 -9.50
N ASN A 31 -2.91 -6.65 -10.25
CA ASN A 31 -1.85 -5.66 -10.07
C ASN A 31 -2.36 -4.23 -10.30
N SER A 32 -3.18 -4.03 -11.33
CA SER A 32 -3.78 -2.72 -11.61
C SER A 32 -4.67 -2.24 -10.45
N ILE A 33 -5.56 -3.09 -9.94
CA ILE A 33 -6.42 -2.77 -8.78
C ILE A 33 -5.61 -2.51 -7.53
N ARG A 34 -4.59 -3.34 -7.24
CA ARG A 34 -3.68 -3.13 -6.11
C ARG A 34 -3.00 -1.76 -6.18
N ASP A 35 -2.50 -1.39 -7.35
CA ASP A 35 -1.75 -0.14 -7.48
C ASP A 35 -2.65 1.10 -7.61
N ILE A 36 -3.91 0.95 -7.95
CA ILE A 36 -4.95 1.96 -7.71
C ILE A 36 -5.06 2.24 -6.21
N SER A 37 -5.16 1.20 -5.37
CA SER A 37 -5.22 1.35 -3.91
C SER A 37 -3.93 1.95 -3.34
N ASN A 38 -2.77 1.47 -3.79
CA ASN A 38 -1.47 1.98 -3.36
C ASN A 38 -1.26 3.46 -3.73
N SER A 39 -1.69 3.86 -4.93
CA SER A 39 -1.64 5.25 -5.38
C SER A 39 -2.51 6.16 -4.52
N PHE A 40 -3.71 5.70 -4.13
CA PHE A 40 -4.58 6.42 -3.21
C PHE A 40 -3.92 6.59 -1.84
N GLN A 41 -3.43 5.51 -1.23
CA GLN A 41 -2.74 5.55 0.07
C GLN A 41 -1.54 6.50 0.04
N TYR A 42 -0.78 6.47 -1.05
CA TYR A 42 0.37 7.35 -1.23
C TYR A 42 -0.04 8.81 -1.33
N HIS A 43 -1.10 9.13 -2.07
CA HIS A 43 -1.67 10.48 -2.15
C HIS A 43 -2.10 10.97 -0.77
N VAL A 44 -2.86 10.18 -0.02
CA VAL A 44 -3.30 10.52 1.34
C VAL A 44 -2.12 10.80 2.26
N SER A 45 -1.08 9.96 2.18
CA SER A 45 0.13 10.13 3.01
C SER A 45 0.91 11.41 2.69
N LYS A 46 0.85 11.89 1.44
CA LYS A 46 1.45 13.17 1.04
C LYS A 46 0.64 14.38 1.53
N GLU A 47 -0.68 14.31 1.41
CA GLU A 47 -1.58 15.41 1.80
C GLU A 47 -1.63 15.59 3.33
N LEU A 48 -1.62 14.49 4.09
CA LEU A 48 -1.83 14.47 5.52
C LEU A 48 -0.54 14.14 6.30
N LYS A 49 0.58 14.76 5.94
CA LYS A 49 1.95 14.52 6.42
C LYS A 49 2.13 14.41 7.95
N GLN A 50 1.22 14.93 8.74
CA GLN A 50 1.32 14.96 10.21
C GLN A 50 0.51 13.88 10.91
N VAL A 51 -0.22 13.07 10.17
CA VAL A 51 -1.12 12.08 10.75
C VAL A 51 -0.85 10.71 10.13
N ASN A 52 -0.54 9.74 10.98
CA ASN A 52 -0.37 8.35 10.54
C ASN A 52 -1.77 7.77 10.26
N ILE A 53 -2.28 8.01 9.05
CA ILE A 53 -3.59 7.53 8.63
C ILE A 53 -3.39 6.27 7.81
N ASN A 54 -3.94 5.17 8.30
CA ASN A 54 -4.10 3.97 7.50
C ASN A 54 -5.35 4.15 6.62
N SER A 55 -5.17 4.72 5.43
CA SER A 55 -6.24 4.90 4.44
C SER A 55 -6.27 3.73 3.47
N GLN A 56 -7.45 3.18 3.22
CA GLN A 56 -7.62 2.07 2.29
C GLN A 56 -8.82 2.32 1.39
N LEU A 57 -8.77 1.76 0.17
CA LEU A 57 -9.93 1.66 -0.70
C LEU A 57 -10.56 0.28 -0.52
N PHE A 58 -11.87 0.26 -0.37
CA PHE A 58 -12.66 -0.96 -0.29
C PHE A 58 -13.55 -1.10 -1.51
N ILE A 59 -13.70 -2.31 -2.01
CA ILE A 59 -14.66 -2.62 -3.07
C ILE A 59 -16.03 -2.72 -2.40
N LYS A 60 -16.93 -1.81 -2.74
CA LYS A 60 -18.32 -1.83 -2.30
C LYS A 60 -19.17 -2.77 -3.16
N GLU A 61 -18.96 -2.73 -4.48
CA GLU A 61 -19.79 -3.45 -5.44
C GLU A 61 -18.95 -3.84 -6.66
N VAL A 62 -19.28 -4.99 -7.25
CA VAL A 62 -18.75 -5.47 -8.53
C VAL A 62 -19.93 -5.80 -9.42
N ARG A 63 -20.01 -5.20 -10.61
CA ARG A 63 -21.08 -5.42 -11.57
C ARG A 63 -20.60 -6.20 -12.78
N ALA A 64 -21.46 -7.06 -13.29
CA ALA A 64 -21.19 -7.90 -14.46
C ALA A 64 -21.43 -7.15 -15.79
N GLY A 65 -20.71 -7.56 -16.87
CA GLY A 65 -20.83 -7.02 -18.22
C GLY A 65 -19.62 -6.21 -18.69
N SER A 66 -19.17 -5.26 -17.90
CA SER A 66 -17.81 -4.71 -17.78
C SER A 66 -17.35 -5.00 -16.38
N VAL A 67 -16.05 -4.99 -16.08
CA VAL A 67 -15.64 -5.07 -14.69
C VAL A 67 -15.79 -3.68 -14.08
N GLU A 68 -16.89 -3.47 -13.38
CA GLU A 68 -17.21 -2.21 -12.71
C GLU A 68 -17.01 -2.37 -11.21
N LEU A 69 -16.18 -1.52 -10.63
CA LEU A 69 -15.82 -1.53 -9.21
C LEU A 69 -16.20 -0.19 -8.59
N ASP A 70 -17.14 -0.21 -7.65
CA ASP A 70 -17.37 0.93 -6.77
C ASP A 70 -16.40 0.85 -5.58
N LEU A 71 -15.49 1.81 -5.48
CA LEU A 71 -14.51 1.92 -4.42
C LEU A 71 -14.89 3.04 -3.46
N VAL A 72 -14.83 2.75 -2.17
CA VAL A 72 -15.04 3.72 -1.09
C VAL A 72 -13.78 3.85 -0.25
N ALA A 73 -13.48 5.05 0.18
CA ALA A 73 -12.33 5.29 1.05
C ALA A 73 -12.69 4.95 2.49
N TYR A 74 -11.73 4.36 3.16
CA TYR A 74 -11.78 4.08 4.58
C TYR A 74 -10.53 4.63 5.26
N ALA A 75 -10.70 5.50 6.22
CA ALA A 75 -9.60 6.06 7.00
C ALA A 75 -9.97 6.14 8.48
N LEU A 76 -9.16 5.50 9.33
CA LEU A 76 -9.24 5.59 10.79
C LEU A 76 -8.27 6.65 11.29
N PRO A 77 -8.56 7.33 12.35
CA PRO A 77 -9.76 7.88 13.01
C PRO A 77 -10.16 9.25 12.49
N LEU A 78 -9.70 9.67 11.31
CA LEU A 78 -9.88 11.00 10.72
C LEU A 78 -10.82 10.97 9.50
N LEU A 79 -11.79 10.07 9.52
CA LEU A 79 -12.78 9.90 8.46
C LEU A 79 -13.40 11.25 8.05
N HIS A 80 -13.71 12.10 9.01
CA HIS A 80 -14.28 13.43 8.81
C HIS A 80 -13.39 14.31 7.91
N ILE A 81 -12.07 14.32 8.13
CA ILE A 81 -11.13 15.13 7.32
C ILE A 81 -11.05 14.59 5.88
N VAL A 82 -11.09 13.26 5.70
CA VAL A 82 -11.03 12.62 4.39
C VAL A 82 -12.26 12.97 3.54
N TYR A 83 -13.45 13.06 4.16
CA TYR A 83 -14.69 13.36 3.47
C TYR A 83 -14.90 14.88 3.26
N GLU A 84 -14.64 15.71 4.25
CA GLU A 84 -14.81 17.15 4.13
C GLU A 84 -13.92 17.79 3.06
N HIS A 85 -12.76 17.21 2.80
CA HIS A 85 -11.80 17.76 1.84
C HIS A 85 -11.87 17.14 0.43
N GLY A 86 -12.85 16.28 0.15
CA GLY A 86 -13.01 15.68 -1.18
C GLY A 86 -11.78 14.88 -1.64
N ILE A 87 -11.10 14.19 -0.73
CA ILE A 87 -9.80 13.56 -0.98
C ILE A 87 -9.82 12.55 -2.13
N LEU A 88 -10.95 11.86 -2.35
CA LEU A 88 -11.12 10.95 -3.49
C LEU A 88 -11.08 11.71 -4.83
N VAL A 89 -11.76 12.86 -4.91
CA VAL A 89 -11.77 13.70 -6.10
C VAL A 89 -10.39 14.32 -6.32
N ASN A 90 -9.74 14.79 -5.25
CA ASN A 90 -8.38 15.34 -5.33
C ASN A 90 -7.38 14.29 -5.80
N TRP A 91 -7.47 13.07 -5.27
CA TRP A 91 -6.63 11.98 -5.74
C TRP A 91 -6.88 11.66 -7.21
N ALA A 92 -8.14 11.52 -7.65
CA ALA A 92 -8.47 11.23 -9.04
C ALA A 92 -7.96 12.33 -9.99
N THR A 93 -8.05 13.59 -9.57
CA THR A 93 -7.52 14.76 -10.30
C THR A 93 -6.00 14.71 -10.38
N THR A 94 -5.32 14.41 -9.27
CA THR A 94 -3.86 14.27 -9.22
C THR A 94 -3.39 13.12 -10.11
N LEU A 95 -4.06 11.95 -10.03
CA LEU A 95 -3.76 10.79 -10.87
C LEU A 95 -3.85 11.14 -12.36
N LYS A 96 -4.96 11.80 -12.77
CA LYS A 96 -5.15 12.24 -14.16
C LYS A 96 -4.07 13.23 -14.60
N THR A 97 -3.76 14.22 -13.78
CA THR A 97 -2.73 15.22 -14.07
C THR A 97 -1.36 14.57 -14.26
N THR A 98 -1.03 13.59 -13.42
CA THR A 98 0.21 12.83 -13.52
C THR A 98 0.26 11.97 -14.79
N ILE A 99 -0.85 11.32 -15.14
CA ILE A 99 -0.99 10.56 -16.39
C ILE A 99 -0.79 11.48 -17.62
N ASP A 100 -1.43 12.64 -17.64
CA ASP A 100 -1.30 13.61 -18.74
C ASP A 100 0.12 14.16 -18.85
N PHE A 101 0.76 14.43 -17.73
CA PHE A 101 2.17 14.83 -17.70
C PHE A 101 3.07 13.76 -18.36
N ILE A 102 2.94 12.49 -17.95
CA ILE A 102 3.71 11.40 -18.56
C ILE A 102 3.43 11.27 -20.05
N LYS A 103 2.17 11.40 -20.48
CA LYS A 103 1.78 11.36 -21.90
C LYS A 103 2.43 12.47 -22.72
N THR A 104 2.59 13.65 -22.16
CA THR A 104 3.10 14.83 -22.89
C THR A 104 4.61 14.99 -22.84
N CYS A 105 5.29 14.50 -21.81
CA CYS A 105 6.75 14.59 -21.73
C CYS A 105 7.43 13.65 -22.73
N SER A 106 8.60 14.08 -23.29
CA SER A 106 9.41 13.23 -24.16
C SER A 106 10.17 12.15 -23.37
N LYS A 107 10.56 12.46 -22.14
CA LYS A 107 11.21 11.58 -21.17
C LYS A 107 10.75 11.97 -19.77
N ILE A 108 10.49 10.99 -18.91
CA ILE A 108 10.17 11.25 -17.51
C ILE A 108 11.39 11.85 -16.81
N PRO A 109 11.28 13.01 -16.15
CA PRO A 109 12.39 13.63 -15.46
C PRO A 109 12.90 12.76 -14.30
N GLU A 110 14.19 12.84 -13.98
CA GLU A 110 14.81 12.06 -12.89
C GLU A 110 14.24 12.39 -11.50
N PHE A 111 13.73 13.64 -11.32
CA PHE A 111 13.10 14.06 -10.08
C PHE A 111 11.66 13.55 -9.89
N PHE A 112 11.08 12.92 -10.93
CA PHE A 112 9.74 12.35 -10.84
C PHE A 112 9.72 11.19 -9.83
N ASP A 113 8.64 11.10 -9.07
CA ASP A 113 8.52 10.09 -8.02
C ASP A 113 8.41 8.68 -8.61
N LYS A 114 9.40 7.86 -8.35
CA LYS A 114 9.49 6.49 -8.87
C LYS A 114 8.35 5.58 -8.41
N ARG A 115 7.75 5.86 -7.25
CA ARG A 115 6.56 5.13 -6.77
C ARG A 115 5.33 5.48 -7.58
N GLU A 116 5.10 6.77 -7.83
CA GLU A 116 3.99 7.22 -8.69
C GLU A 116 4.15 6.66 -10.11
N GLU A 117 5.35 6.70 -10.66
CA GLU A 117 5.67 6.10 -11.97
C GLU A 117 5.29 4.61 -12.02
N LYS A 118 5.70 3.83 -11.01
CA LYS A 118 5.39 2.41 -10.89
C LYS A 118 3.88 2.16 -10.80
N TYR A 119 3.19 2.91 -9.94
CA TYR A 119 1.74 2.75 -9.79
C TYR A 119 1.00 3.03 -11.09
N ILE A 120 1.32 4.12 -11.77
CA ILE A 120 0.70 4.48 -13.05
C ILE A 120 0.97 3.41 -14.11
N LYS A 121 2.23 2.94 -14.22
CA LYS A 121 2.61 1.87 -15.13
C LYS A 121 1.74 0.62 -14.93
N ASN A 122 1.58 0.16 -13.70
CA ASN A 122 0.81 -1.04 -13.39
C ASN A 122 -0.70 -0.82 -13.58
N ILE A 123 -1.22 0.38 -13.24
CA ILE A 123 -2.63 0.74 -13.48
C ILE A 123 -2.97 0.63 -14.96
N VAL A 124 -2.10 1.10 -15.85
CA VAL A 124 -2.38 1.11 -17.29
C VAL A 124 -1.94 -0.16 -18.01
N SER A 125 -1.17 -1.05 -17.38
CA SER A 125 -0.62 -2.24 -18.02
C SER A 125 -1.67 -3.14 -18.70
N PRO A 126 -2.84 -3.47 -18.08
CA PRO A 126 -3.85 -4.27 -18.75
C PRO A 126 -4.37 -3.61 -20.03
N ILE A 127 -4.51 -2.27 -20.04
CA ILE A 127 -5.02 -1.49 -21.15
C ILE A 127 -4.01 -1.48 -22.32
N ALA A 128 -2.72 -1.42 -22.00
CA ALA A 128 -1.65 -1.48 -23.01
C ALA A 128 -1.54 -2.86 -23.68
N GLN A 129 -1.99 -3.92 -23.01
CA GLN A 129 -1.95 -5.30 -23.52
C GLN A 129 -3.14 -5.65 -24.42
N ASP A 130 -4.27 -4.96 -24.28
CA ASP A 130 -5.50 -5.23 -25.07
C ASP A 130 -6.10 -3.95 -25.63
N LYS A 131 -6.09 -3.83 -26.97
CA LYS A 131 -6.66 -2.68 -27.71
C LYS A 131 -8.17 -2.48 -27.48
N SER A 132 -8.89 -3.50 -27.07
CA SER A 132 -10.33 -3.41 -26.80
C SER A 132 -10.62 -2.90 -25.39
N LEU A 133 -9.61 -2.87 -24.50
CA LEU A 133 -9.77 -2.50 -23.11
C LEU A 133 -9.64 -0.99 -22.94
N GLN A 134 -10.58 -0.42 -22.19
CA GLN A 134 -10.57 0.97 -21.75
C GLN A 134 -10.82 1.03 -20.26
N LEU A 135 -10.17 1.95 -19.58
CA LEU A 135 -10.32 2.19 -18.15
C LEU A 135 -10.96 3.56 -17.92
N PHE A 136 -12.07 3.58 -17.21
CA PHE A 136 -12.78 4.81 -16.83
C PHE A 136 -12.71 4.99 -15.32
N PHE A 137 -12.51 6.23 -14.92
CA PHE A 137 -12.59 6.69 -13.54
C PHE A 137 -13.71 7.71 -13.43
N ASN A 138 -14.65 7.47 -12.53
CA ASN A 138 -15.73 8.41 -12.21
C ASN A 138 -15.71 8.67 -10.71
N ALA A 139 -15.38 9.90 -10.31
CA ALA A 139 -15.43 10.32 -8.92
C ALA A 139 -16.79 10.96 -8.61
N TYR A 140 -17.42 10.51 -7.54
CA TYR A 140 -18.74 10.95 -7.10
C TYR A 140 -18.63 11.73 -5.79
N ASN A 141 -19.48 12.76 -5.69
CA ASN A 141 -19.83 13.41 -4.43
C ASN A 141 -21.36 13.39 -4.33
N GLY A 142 -21.89 12.53 -3.47
CA GLY A 142 -23.30 12.19 -3.47
C GLY A 142 -23.72 11.45 -4.74
N ALA A 143 -24.84 11.85 -5.33
CA ALA A 143 -25.36 11.25 -6.56
C ALA A 143 -24.69 11.76 -7.83
N ASN A 144 -23.86 12.81 -7.75
CA ASN A 144 -23.30 13.49 -8.91
C ASN A 144 -21.88 13.07 -9.21
N VAL A 145 -21.58 12.77 -10.50
CA VAL A 145 -20.21 12.65 -10.99
C VAL A 145 -19.59 14.05 -10.97
N THR A 146 -18.58 14.22 -10.12
CA THR A 146 -17.87 15.52 -9.97
C THR A 146 -16.63 15.57 -10.82
N TYR A 147 -16.03 14.43 -11.14
CA TYR A 147 -14.84 14.34 -11.95
C TYR A 147 -14.80 12.99 -12.67
N ASN A 148 -14.43 12.99 -13.96
CA ASN A 148 -14.23 11.76 -14.71
C ASN A 148 -13.08 11.88 -15.71
N PHE A 149 -12.48 10.75 -16.04
CA PHE A 149 -11.53 10.60 -17.14
C PHE A 149 -11.46 9.15 -17.59
N ASN A 150 -10.90 8.94 -18.78
CA ASN A 150 -10.65 7.61 -19.30
C ASN A 150 -9.21 7.47 -19.81
N ILE A 151 -8.75 6.23 -19.88
CA ILE A 151 -7.46 5.82 -20.44
C ILE A 151 -7.76 4.75 -21.49
N ASN A 152 -7.38 5.01 -22.74
CA ASN A 152 -7.47 4.06 -23.82
C ASN A 152 -6.12 3.37 -24.09
N HIS A 153 -6.10 2.44 -25.04
CA HIS A 153 -4.91 1.68 -25.41
C HIS A 153 -3.72 2.57 -25.85
N ASP A 154 -3.98 3.62 -26.64
CA ASP A 154 -2.91 4.49 -27.14
C ASP A 154 -2.30 5.31 -26.01
N ASP A 155 -3.14 5.79 -25.09
CA ASP A 155 -2.68 6.44 -23.86
C ASP A 155 -1.80 5.51 -23.03
N ALA A 156 -2.28 4.30 -22.78
CA ALA A 156 -1.58 3.30 -21.98
C ALA A 156 -0.23 2.89 -22.63
N SER A 157 -0.23 2.65 -23.93
CA SER A 157 0.98 2.30 -24.69
C SER A 157 2.01 3.42 -24.67
N SER A 158 1.56 4.69 -24.80
CA SER A 158 2.42 5.86 -24.67
C SER A 158 3.05 5.96 -23.27
N ILE A 159 2.29 5.70 -22.23
CA ILE A 159 2.79 5.70 -20.85
C ILE A 159 3.84 4.59 -20.66
N ILE A 160 3.52 3.36 -21.04
CA ILE A 160 4.43 2.20 -20.91
C ILE A 160 5.76 2.44 -21.65
N SER A 161 5.72 3.03 -22.83
CA SER A 161 6.93 3.30 -23.63
C SER A 161 7.86 4.34 -22.99
N LYS A 162 7.31 5.23 -22.16
CA LYS A 162 8.05 6.32 -21.50
C LYS A 162 8.46 6.00 -20.06
N THR A 163 7.76 5.05 -19.44
CA THR A 163 8.17 4.49 -18.15
C THR A 163 9.24 3.44 -18.45
N PRO A 164 10.55 3.73 -18.26
CA PRO A 164 11.57 2.72 -18.48
C PRO A 164 11.18 1.48 -17.68
N SER A 165 11.57 0.29 -18.19
CA SER A 165 11.51 -0.91 -17.38
C SER A 165 12.30 -0.55 -16.11
N ILE A 166 11.61 -0.11 -15.08
CA ILE A 166 12.13 -0.22 -13.74
C ILE A 166 12.52 -1.68 -13.75
N GLN A 167 13.83 -1.99 -13.76
CA GLN A 167 14.25 -3.30 -13.34
C GLN A 167 13.34 -3.55 -12.16
N GLU A 168 12.49 -4.55 -12.29
CA GLU A 168 11.60 -4.87 -11.20
C GLU A 168 12.54 -5.09 -10.02
N ASP A 169 12.77 -4.03 -9.24
CA ASP A 169 12.98 -4.24 -7.85
C ASP A 169 11.68 -4.91 -7.46
N ASN A 170 11.70 -6.25 -7.55
CA ASN A 170 10.62 -7.13 -7.13
C ASN A 170 10.48 -7.03 -5.61
N THR A 171 10.44 -5.80 -5.11
CA THR A 171 10.06 -5.48 -3.74
C THR A 171 8.55 -5.52 -3.67
N GLU A 172 8.01 -6.74 -3.73
CA GLU A 172 6.65 -6.99 -3.30
C GLU A 172 6.61 -6.73 -1.81
N ASN A 173 5.92 -5.67 -1.40
CA ASN A 173 5.63 -5.47 0.02
C ASN A 173 4.50 -6.43 0.40
N GLY A 174 4.81 -7.46 1.16
CA GLY A 174 3.84 -8.36 1.78
C GLY A 174 3.50 -7.88 3.19
N TYR A 175 2.21 -7.87 3.54
CA TYR A 175 1.79 -7.68 4.92
C TYR A 175 1.52 -9.03 5.55
N MET A 176 2.12 -9.28 6.73
CA MET A 176 1.86 -10.49 7.51
C MET A 176 1.56 -10.11 8.96
N TYR A 177 0.47 -10.67 9.48
CA TYR A 177 -0.04 -10.39 10.81
C TYR A 177 0.33 -11.50 11.78
N LYS A 178 0.51 -11.14 13.05
CA LYS A 178 0.80 -12.07 14.16
C LYS A 178 1.94 -13.05 13.88
N GLN A 179 3.05 -12.52 13.39
CA GLN A 179 4.23 -13.33 13.12
C GLN A 179 5.17 -13.37 14.32
N MET A 180 5.76 -14.55 14.58
CA MET A 180 6.74 -14.74 15.63
C MET A 180 8.10 -14.21 15.18
N LEU A 181 8.61 -13.23 15.92
CA LEU A 181 9.89 -12.59 15.71
C LEU A 181 10.85 -12.96 16.84
N LYS A 182 12.06 -13.38 16.51
CA LYS A 182 13.18 -13.57 17.42
C LYS A 182 14.31 -12.62 17.07
N TRP A 183 14.87 -11.97 18.09
CA TRP A 183 16.04 -11.12 17.90
C TRP A 183 17.26 -11.90 17.45
N TYR A 184 18.03 -11.32 16.54
CA TYR A 184 19.35 -11.83 16.15
C TYR A 184 20.45 -10.83 16.53
N GLN A 185 20.21 -9.53 16.29
CA GLN A 185 21.14 -8.44 16.59
C GLN A 185 20.34 -7.15 16.77
N THR A 186 20.76 -6.29 17.71
CA THR A 186 20.19 -4.96 17.89
C THR A 186 21.25 -3.93 18.22
N LYS A 187 20.96 -2.65 17.91
CA LYS A 187 21.67 -1.49 18.41
C LYS A 187 20.91 -0.85 19.57
N PHE A 188 21.61 -0.51 20.64
CA PHE A 188 21.03 0.16 21.81
C PHE A 188 20.62 1.62 21.53
N ASP A 189 21.09 2.22 20.44
CA ASP A 189 20.63 3.54 20.00
C ASP A 189 19.21 3.46 19.42
N LEU A 190 18.24 4.02 20.15
CA LEU A 190 16.83 4.03 19.76
C LEU A 190 16.59 4.79 18.44
N LYS A 191 17.44 5.76 18.09
CA LYS A 191 17.35 6.53 16.86
C LYS A 191 18.04 5.86 15.68
N ALA A 192 18.79 4.78 15.92
CA ALA A 192 19.45 4.06 14.84
C ALA A 192 18.43 3.39 13.93
N THR A 193 18.46 3.72 12.64
CA THR A 193 17.65 3.10 11.59
C THR A 193 18.34 1.91 10.91
N THR A 194 19.55 1.57 11.35
CA THR A 194 20.36 0.50 10.77
C THR A 194 21.02 -0.34 11.86
N GLY A 195 21.19 -1.63 11.59
CA GLY A 195 21.93 -2.55 12.44
C GLY A 195 21.06 -3.50 13.24
N ASP A 196 19.75 -3.30 13.28
CA ASP A 196 18.81 -4.24 13.89
C ASP A 196 18.49 -5.37 12.90
N LYS A 197 18.53 -6.62 13.42
CA LYS A 197 18.21 -7.83 12.65
C LYS A 197 17.38 -8.78 13.50
N ALA A 198 16.44 -9.45 12.84
CA ALA A 198 15.61 -10.47 13.47
C ALA A 198 15.37 -11.65 12.51
N ILE A 199 14.91 -12.74 13.08
CA ILE A 199 14.47 -13.95 12.38
C ILE A 199 12.96 -14.06 12.56
N VAL A 200 12.24 -14.25 11.46
CA VAL A 200 10.84 -14.63 11.41
C VAL A 200 10.79 -15.96 10.66
N GLU A 201 10.77 -17.06 11.42
CA GLU A 201 10.97 -18.42 10.87
C GLU A 201 9.93 -18.82 9.83
N SER A 202 8.70 -18.32 9.94
CA SER A 202 7.63 -18.51 8.96
C SER A 202 7.93 -17.90 7.58
N ILE A 203 8.88 -16.95 7.53
CA ILE A 203 9.24 -16.22 6.31
C ILE A 203 10.66 -16.60 5.87
N SER A 204 11.64 -16.51 6.77
CA SER A 204 13.03 -16.86 6.50
C SER A 204 13.76 -17.31 7.75
N LYS A 205 14.51 -18.40 7.63
CA LYS A 205 15.42 -18.86 8.69
C LYS A 205 16.70 -18.00 8.80
N LYS A 206 16.97 -17.13 7.81
CA LYS A 206 18.14 -16.23 7.81
C LYS A 206 17.76 -14.90 8.46
N PRO A 207 18.64 -14.30 9.29
CA PRO A 207 18.37 -13.00 9.87
C PRO A 207 18.23 -11.93 8.78
N LYS A 208 17.17 -11.12 8.89
CA LYS A 208 16.90 -10.01 7.99
C LYS A 208 16.96 -8.70 8.74
N LYS A 209 17.26 -7.62 8.02
CA LYS A 209 17.21 -6.26 8.56
C LYS A 209 15.80 -5.94 9.03
N ILE A 210 15.69 -5.28 10.18
CA ILE A 210 14.40 -4.75 10.66
C ILE A 210 14.45 -3.24 10.81
N ILE A 211 13.32 -2.62 10.59
CA ILE A 211 13.01 -1.23 10.93
C ILE A 211 11.67 -1.18 11.66
N PHE A 212 11.37 -0.07 12.29
CA PHE A 212 10.16 0.10 13.09
C PHE A 212 9.31 1.22 12.51
N ALA A 213 7.99 1.07 12.56
CA ALA A 213 7.06 2.10 12.12
C ALA A 213 7.19 3.38 12.99
N ASN A 214 7.53 3.21 14.27
CA ASN A 214 7.80 4.31 15.19
C ASN A 214 8.78 3.89 16.32
N GLU A 215 9.34 4.89 17.02
CA GLU A 215 10.30 4.67 18.12
C GLU A 215 9.66 3.95 19.33
N THR A 216 8.36 4.10 19.54
CA THR A 216 7.65 3.48 20.67
C THR A 216 7.68 1.97 20.58
N ILE A 217 7.45 1.42 19.38
CA ILE A 217 7.52 -0.04 19.13
C ILE A 217 8.93 -0.56 19.44
N LYS A 218 9.97 0.11 18.94
CA LYS A 218 11.36 -0.28 19.21
C LYS A 218 11.64 -0.26 20.73
N LYS A 219 11.24 0.82 21.42
CA LYS A 219 11.42 0.95 22.86
C LYS A 219 10.72 -0.17 23.63
N SER A 220 9.50 -0.50 23.26
CA SER A 220 8.74 -1.58 23.91
C SER A 220 9.40 -2.95 23.71
N LEU A 221 9.83 -3.27 22.49
CA LEU A 221 10.48 -4.54 22.16
C LEU A 221 11.90 -4.68 22.73
N THR A 222 12.54 -3.59 23.16
CA THR A 222 13.89 -3.58 23.76
C THR A 222 13.87 -3.25 25.25
N SER A 223 12.69 -3.15 25.86
CA SER A 223 12.53 -2.92 27.30
C SER A 223 12.46 -4.25 28.05
N ARG A 224 12.92 -4.23 29.30
CA ARG A 224 12.74 -5.38 30.18
C ARG A 224 11.24 -5.62 30.42
N ASP A 225 10.86 -6.88 30.34
CA ASP A 225 9.53 -7.33 30.69
C ASP A 225 9.63 -8.16 31.98
N ASP A 226 9.11 -7.61 33.09
CA ASP A 226 9.21 -8.21 34.40
C ASP A 226 8.39 -9.50 34.58
N ARG A 227 7.62 -9.88 33.56
CA ARG A 227 6.92 -11.18 33.51
C ARG A 227 7.86 -12.35 33.26
N PHE A 228 9.08 -12.08 32.73
CA PHE A 228 10.06 -13.09 32.36
C PHE A 228 11.38 -12.90 33.10
N GLU A 229 11.99 -14.00 33.50
CA GLU A 229 13.35 -14.00 34.09
C GLU A 229 14.41 -13.71 33.03
N LYS A 230 14.17 -14.11 31.80
CA LYS A 230 15.07 -13.91 30.65
C LYS A 230 15.11 -12.45 30.19
N PRO A 231 16.27 -12.03 29.68
CA PRO A 231 16.38 -10.71 29.06
C PRO A 231 15.55 -10.63 27.77
N TRP A 232 15.04 -9.43 27.45
CA TRP A 232 14.16 -9.16 26.32
C TRP A 232 14.66 -9.72 24.97
N HIS A 233 15.97 -9.78 24.73
CA HIS A 233 16.54 -10.28 23.47
C HIS A 233 16.50 -11.80 23.30
N GLU A 234 16.16 -12.52 24.33
CA GLU A 234 15.96 -13.98 24.33
C GLU A 234 14.47 -14.39 24.22
N LEU A 235 13.57 -13.42 24.30
CA LEU A 235 12.13 -13.64 24.18
C LEU A 235 11.69 -13.70 22.71
N ALA A 236 10.56 -14.32 22.48
CA ALA A 236 9.85 -14.33 21.21
C ALA A 236 8.67 -13.34 21.26
N TYR A 237 8.51 -12.56 20.21
CA TYR A 237 7.53 -11.49 20.09
C TYR A 237 6.56 -11.76 18.98
N ILE A 238 5.29 -11.49 19.20
CA ILE A 238 4.28 -11.53 18.14
C ILE A 238 4.10 -10.12 17.59
N VAL A 239 4.29 -9.99 16.26
CA VAL A 239 4.34 -8.70 15.58
C VAL A 239 3.58 -8.73 14.25
N ASP A 240 3.13 -7.55 13.83
CA ASP A 240 2.65 -7.32 12.46
C ASP A 240 3.79 -6.73 11.62
N LEU A 241 3.96 -7.24 10.42
CA LEU A 241 5.08 -6.93 9.54
C LEU A 241 4.64 -6.44 8.17
N GLU A 242 5.36 -5.46 7.66
CA GLU A 242 5.48 -5.16 6.25
C GLU A 242 6.82 -5.73 5.77
N ILE A 243 6.80 -6.64 4.80
CA ILE A 243 7.98 -7.32 4.29
C ILE A 243 8.34 -6.72 2.94
N GLN A 244 9.59 -6.32 2.78
CA GLN A 244 10.15 -5.99 1.49
C GLN A 244 10.86 -7.21 0.91
N PHE A 245 10.51 -7.58 -0.32
CA PHE A 245 11.14 -8.65 -1.07
C PHE A 245 12.00 -8.05 -2.19
N SER A 246 13.09 -8.71 -2.53
CA SER A 246 13.83 -8.53 -3.77
C SER A 246 14.05 -9.91 -4.38
N ASP A 247 13.68 -10.10 -5.64
CA ASP A 247 13.77 -11.40 -6.33
C ASP A 247 13.12 -12.56 -5.54
N GLN A 248 11.95 -12.31 -4.96
CA GLN A 248 11.20 -13.23 -4.10
C GLN A 248 11.88 -13.56 -2.75
N GLU A 249 13.05 -12.98 -2.47
CA GLU A 249 13.74 -13.12 -1.18
C GLU A 249 13.39 -11.96 -0.26
N PRO A 250 13.00 -12.21 1.01
CA PRO A 250 12.77 -11.14 1.96
C PRO A 250 14.09 -10.45 2.31
N ILE A 251 14.14 -9.13 2.18
CA ILE A 251 15.35 -8.33 2.44
C ILE A 251 15.25 -7.46 3.69
N LEU A 252 14.01 -7.07 4.06
CA LEU A 252 13.74 -6.20 5.19
C LEU A 252 12.35 -6.47 5.77
N TYR A 253 12.24 -6.42 7.09
CA TYR A 253 10.98 -6.41 7.82
C TYR A 253 10.78 -5.03 8.45
N LYS A 254 9.62 -4.42 8.23
CA LYS A 254 9.18 -3.23 8.96
C LYS A 254 8.13 -3.65 9.96
N ILE A 255 8.44 -3.52 11.24
CA ILE A 255 7.52 -3.85 12.32
C ILE A 255 6.48 -2.73 12.43
N LEU A 256 5.21 -3.10 12.20
CA LEU A 256 4.08 -2.18 12.18
C LEU A 256 3.42 -2.07 13.54
N ASP A 257 3.28 -3.22 14.22
CA ASP A 257 2.68 -3.33 15.53
C ASP A 257 3.26 -4.53 16.29
N TYR A 258 2.99 -4.60 17.58
CA TYR A 258 3.48 -5.63 18.48
C TYR A 258 2.45 -5.94 19.58
N TYR A 259 2.33 -7.22 19.95
CA TYR A 259 1.36 -7.74 20.89
C TYR A 259 2.06 -8.13 22.21
N PRO A 260 2.09 -7.24 23.22
CA PRO A 260 2.80 -7.51 24.49
C PRO A 260 2.30 -8.76 25.20
N GLU A 261 0.98 -8.98 25.17
CA GLU A 261 0.32 -10.12 25.83
C GLU A 261 0.70 -11.48 25.22
N ASP A 262 1.07 -11.49 23.95
CA ASP A 262 1.46 -12.69 23.19
C ASP A 262 2.99 -12.93 23.22
N THR A 263 3.76 -12.13 23.98
CA THR A 263 5.20 -12.33 24.19
C THR A 263 5.43 -13.53 25.09
N PHE A 264 6.39 -14.41 24.75
CA PHE A 264 6.69 -15.62 25.51
C PHE A 264 8.17 -16.00 25.48
N ASP A 265 8.57 -16.89 26.39
CA ASP A 265 9.87 -17.54 26.39
C ASP A 265 9.85 -18.73 25.42
N PRO A 266 10.64 -18.72 24.32
CA PRO A 266 10.64 -19.81 23.35
C PRO A 266 11.26 -21.12 23.84
N ALA A 267 11.75 -21.19 25.09
CA ALA A 267 12.29 -22.39 25.71
C ALA A 267 11.31 -23.07 26.69
N GLU A 268 10.19 -22.42 26.98
CA GLU A 268 9.06 -23.02 27.69
C GLU A 268 8.05 -23.61 26.70
#